data_db0ba08b2f00eef49b5d41f5f4d56219
#
_entry.id   db0ba08b2f00eef49b5d41f5f4d56219
#
_cell.length_a   1.000
_cell.length_b   1.000
_cell.length_c   1.000
_cell.angle_alpha   90.00
_cell.angle_beta   90.00
_cell.angle_gamma   90.00
#
_symmetry.space_group_name_H-M   'P 1'
#
loop_
_entity.id
_entity.type
_entity.pdbx_description
1 polymer ?
#
loop_
_entity_poly.entity_id
_entity_poly.type
_entity_poly.pdbx_seq_one_letter_code
_entity_poly.pdbx_strand_id
1 'polypeptide(L)'
;MTINIKGLTVEFNNGTKAIDNLNLNIEKGIYGLLGENGAGKTTLMRVLTTILPVSKGNILINGINLEKNNYEMIQKQIGYLPQELEVYPSLTVRDSLEYLGRMSGIPKNICKDRIDYYLEKTGLIDKQNKKNKQLSGGMKRRVGLVQALLNEPPILIVDEPTTGLDPEERIKIRNLLVDFGETRTVIFSTHVIEDIASTCNKLGIMQKGNLIFNGEISELLKNAENHVWNCLITNEKEILELSRYATISSKQYVNGNIMTKIISEEKPRIDCIRAEVTLEDAYLYMMKMYEINDVR
;
A
#
# COMPACT_ATOMS: atom_id res chain seq x y z
N MET A 1 -16.50 9.29 -6.31
CA MET A 1 -16.46 8.66 -4.98
C MET A 1 -15.18 9.10 -4.35
N THR A 2 -15.23 9.59 -3.12
CA THR A 2 -14.05 10.17 -2.48
C THR A 2 -14.00 9.77 -1.01
N ILE A 3 -12.79 9.62 -0.51
CA ILE A 3 -12.50 9.60 0.92
C ILE A 3 -11.82 10.91 1.24
N ASN A 4 -12.38 11.68 2.17
CA ASN A 4 -11.82 12.95 2.60
C ASN A 4 -11.53 12.87 4.11
N ILE A 5 -10.28 13.10 4.47
CA ILE A 5 -9.77 13.04 5.84
C ILE A 5 -9.24 14.42 6.22
N LYS A 6 -9.68 14.95 7.36
CA LYS A 6 -9.24 16.25 7.87
C LYS A 6 -8.81 16.14 9.33
N GLY A 7 -7.55 16.42 9.60
CA GLY A 7 -6.97 16.47 10.93
C GLY A 7 -7.06 15.16 11.72
N LEU A 8 -6.98 14.01 11.03
CA LEU A 8 -7.09 12.71 11.69
C LEU A 8 -5.94 12.48 12.65
N THR A 9 -6.26 12.24 13.91
CA THR A 9 -5.32 11.78 14.92
C THR A 9 -5.84 10.49 15.53
N VAL A 10 -4.96 9.50 15.68
CA VAL A 10 -5.22 8.23 16.36
C VAL A 10 -4.17 8.03 17.43
N GLU A 11 -4.60 8.04 18.66
CA GLU A 11 -3.76 7.86 19.85
C GLU A 11 -4.17 6.61 20.61
N PHE A 12 -3.20 5.76 20.94
CA PHE A 12 -3.43 4.57 21.75
C PHE A 12 -3.37 4.87 23.25
N ASN A 13 -3.90 3.98 24.07
CA ASN A 13 -3.96 4.15 25.54
C ASN A 13 -2.59 4.35 26.21
N ASN A 14 -1.51 3.93 25.57
CA ASN A 14 -0.14 4.15 26.04
C ASN A 14 0.44 5.53 25.67
N GLY A 15 -0.37 6.42 25.10
CA GLY A 15 0.06 7.75 24.65
C GLY A 15 0.75 7.79 23.28
N THR A 16 0.91 6.64 22.62
CA THR A 16 1.53 6.60 21.29
C THR A 16 0.56 7.10 20.24
N LYS A 17 0.94 8.14 19.50
CA LYS A 17 0.21 8.61 18.33
C LYS A 17 0.59 7.76 17.12
N ALA A 18 -0.32 6.93 16.68
CA ALA A 18 -0.14 6.13 15.47
C ALA A 18 -0.41 6.91 14.18
N ILE A 19 -1.23 7.96 14.27
CA ILE A 19 -1.50 8.95 13.22
C ILE A 19 -1.60 10.31 13.90
N ASP A 20 -0.92 11.32 13.34
CA ASP A 20 -0.93 12.68 13.88
C ASP A 20 -1.34 13.70 12.82
N ASN A 21 -2.50 14.34 13.02
CA ASN A 21 -3.04 15.43 12.20
C ASN A 21 -3.04 15.16 10.67
N LEU A 22 -3.37 13.94 10.25
CA LEU A 22 -3.33 13.52 8.84
C LEU A 22 -4.48 14.17 8.05
N ASN A 23 -4.11 14.78 6.91
CA ASN A 23 -5.05 15.32 5.93
C ASN A 23 -4.85 14.60 4.60
N LEU A 24 -5.92 14.02 4.04
CA LEU A 24 -5.82 13.19 2.83
C LEU A 24 -7.14 13.23 2.06
N ASN A 25 -7.05 13.36 0.75
CA ASN A 25 -8.18 13.18 -0.16
C ASN A 25 -7.86 12.07 -1.16
N ILE A 26 -8.71 11.04 -1.23
CA ILE A 26 -8.57 9.91 -2.16
C ILE A 26 -9.75 9.93 -3.11
N GLU A 27 -9.47 9.99 -4.40
CA GLU A 27 -10.43 9.95 -5.48
C GLU A 27 -10.60 8.51 -6.03
N LYS A 28 -11.50 8.35 -7.00
CA LYS A 28 -11.67 7.07 -7.72
C LYS A 28 -10.37 6.68 -8.43
N GLY A 29 -10.10 5.39 -8.47
CA GLY A 29 -8.90 4.79 -9.05
C GLY A 29 -8.06 4.10 -7.99
N ILE A 30 -6.78 3.89 -8.27
CA ILE A 30 -5.86 3.19 -7.38
C ILE A 30 -5.00 4.20 -6.64
N TYR A 31 -4.98 4.08 -5.32
CA TYR A 31 -4.16 4.87 -4.42
C TYR A 31 -3.23 3.97 -3.61
N GLY A 32 -1.93 4.18 -3.75
CA GLY A 32 -0.92 3.47 -2.98
C GLY A 32 -0.57 4.19 -1.69
N LEU A 33 -0.43 3.47 -0.59
CA LEU A 33 0.03 3.98 0.70
C LEU A 33 1.38 3.34 1.04
N LEU A 34 2.46 4.08 0.81
CA LEU A 34 3.84 3.64 0.99
C LEU A 34 4.38 4.07 2.36
N GLY A 35 5.23 3.26 2.95
CA GLY A 35 5.93 3.60 4.19
C GLY A 35 6.46 2.38 4.90
N GLU A 36 7.37 2.59 5.84
CA GLU A 36 7.96 1.53 6.66
C GLU A 36 6.93 0.86 7.59
N ASN A 37 7.33 -0.26 8.19
CA ASN A 37 6.55 -0.89 9.24
C ASN A 37 6.45 0.06 10.45
N GLY A 38 5.23 0.22 10.98
CA GLY A 38 4.98 1.17 12.07
C GLY A 38 4.71 2.61 11.62
N ALA A 39 4.74 2.94 10.32
CA ALA A 39 4.45 4.28 9.81
C ALA A 39 2.99 4.75 10.02
N GLY A 40 2.06 3.85 10.40
CA GLY A 40 0.65 4.17 10.62
C GLY A 40 -0.31 3.67 9.54
N LYS A 41 0.19 3.03 8.46
CA LYS A 41 -0.62 2.56 7.32
C LYS A 41 -1.78 1.65 7.73
N THR A 42 -1.48 0.55 8.43
CA THR A 42 -2.50 -0.39 8.95
C THR A 42 -3.49 0.28 9.90
N THR A 43 -3.01 1.22 10.71
CA THR A 43 -3.89 2.01 11.60
C THR A 43 -4.87 2.84 10.79
N LEU A 44 -4.41 3.54 9.74
CA LEU A 44 -5.29 4.28 8.84
C LEU A 44 -6.33 3.38 8.19
N MET A 45 -5.92 2.23 7.66
CA MET A 45 -6.85 1.27 7.05
C MET A 45 -7.88 0.72 8.03
N ARG A 46 -7.47 0.42 9.27
CA ARG A 46 -8.39 -0.04 10.33
C ARG A 46 -9.37 1.05 10.77
N VAL A 47 -8.97 2.31 10.73
CA VAL A 47 -9.89 3.44 10.97
C VAL A 47 -10.90 3.56 9.84
N LEU A 48 -10.46 3.56 8.58
CA LEU A 48 -11.35 3.67 7.42
C LEU A 48 -12.37 2.51 7.36
N THR A 49 -11.97 1.33 7.83
CA THR A 49 -12.84 0.14 7.90
C THR A 49 -13.63 0.03 9.20
N THR A 50 -13.65 1.09 10.03
CA THR A 50 -14.40 1.17 11.31
C THR A 50 -13.93 0.18 12.39
N ILE A 51 -12.79 -0.49 12.20
CA ILE A 51 -12.21 -1.42 13.19
C ILE A 51 -11.60 -0.65 14.37
N LEU A 52 -11.00 0.52 14.08
CA LEU A 52 -10.48 1.41 15.10
C LEU A 52 -11.28 2.72 15.12
N PRO A 53 -11.57 3.27 16.30
CA PRO A 53 -12.26 4.56 16.41
C PRO A 53 -11.32 5.71 16.05
N VAL A 54 -11.90 6.83 15.63
CA VAL A 54 -11.22 8.12 15.45
C VAL A 54 -11.04 8.78 16.81
N SER A 55 -9.80 9.21 17.16
CA SER A 55 -9.56 9.98 18.37
C SER A 55 -9.87 11.46 18.17
N LYS A 56 -9.40 12.05 17.06
CA LYS A 56 -9.67 13.44 16.64
C LYS A 56 -9.74 13.52 15.12
N GLY A 57 -10.38 14.55 14.60
CA GLY A 57 -10.52 14.81 13.18
C GLY A 57 -11.86 14.34 12.61
N ASN A 58 -12.01 14.49 11.31
CA ASN A 58 -13.22 14.12 10.58
C ASN A 58 -12.87 13.32 9.32
N ILE A 59 -13.66 12.29 9.03
CA ILE A 59 -13.54 11.46 7.84
C ILE A 59 -14.89 11.38 7.15
N LEU A 60 -14.90 11.71 5.86
CA LEU A 60 -16.04 11.52 4.97
C LEU A 60 -15.73 10.41 3.98
N ILE A 61 -16.61 9.42 3.90
CA ILE A 61 -16.54 8.33 2.91
C ILE A 61 -17.80 8.42 2.04
N ASN A 62 -17.62 8.77 0.76
CA ASN A 62 -18.73 9.05 -0.16
C ASN A 62 -19.78 10.02 0.40
N GLY A 63 -19.33 11.05 1.13
CA GLY A 63 -20.20 12.04 1.76
C GLY A 63 -20.81 11.63 3.11
N ILE A 64 -20.53 10.41 3.60
CA ILE A 64 -21.01 9.93 4.88
C ILE A 64 -19.93 10.12 5.94
N ASN A 65 -20.25 10.78 7.06
CA ASN A 65 -19.34 10.91 8.21
C ASN A 65 -19.04 9.54 8.84
N LEU A 66 -17.74 9.29 9.12
CA LEU A 66 -17.28 8.08 9.80
C LEU A 66 -17.50 8.23 11.31
N GLU A 67 -18.75 8.02 11.74
CA GLU A 67 -19.22 8.06 13.11
C GLU A 67 -19.93 6.75 13.45
N LYS A 68 -20.01 6.40 14.75
CA LYS A 68 -20.59 5.12 15.19
C LYS A 68 -21.98 4.83 14.60
N ASN A 69 -22.82 5.86 14.47
CA ASN A 69 -24.17 5.71 13.93
C ASN A 69 -24.20 5.34 12.44
N ASN A 70 -23.10 5.59 11.73
CA ASN A 70 -22.98 5.36 10.28
C ASN A 70 -22.12 4.14 9.93
N TYR A 71 -21.56 3.44 10.91
CA TYR A 71 -20.63 2.33 10.68
C TYR A 71 -21.20 1.27 9.75
N GLU A 72 -22.44 0.84 9.95
CA GLU A 72 -23.07 -0.17 9.09
C GLU A 72 -23.19 0.30 7.63
N MET A 73 -23.53 1.57 7.41
CA MET A 73 -23.62 2.14 6.06
C MET A 73 -22.24 2.20 5.39
N ILE A 74 -21.21 2.54 6.15
CA ILE A 74 -19.81 2.62 5.66
C ILE A 74 -19.27 1.23 5.38
N GLN A 75 -19.48 0.26 6.27
CA GLN A 75 -19.04 -1.13 6.09
C GLN A 75 -19.64 -1.77 4.83
N LYS A 76 -20.87 -1.44 4.47
CA LYS A 76 -21.49 -1.88 3.21
C LYS A 76 -20.80 -1.32 1.96
N GLN A 77 -20.04 -0.24 2.07
CA GLN A 77 -19.32 0.38 0.96
C GLN A 77 -17.88 -0.07 0.84
N ILE A 78 -17.35 -0.81 1.81
CA ILE A 78 -15.92 -1.14 1.88
C ILE A 78 -15.75 -2.66 1.87
N GLY A 79 -14.95 -3.15 0.92
CA GLY A 79 -14.33 -4.47 1.03
C GLY A 79 -12.95 -4.33 1.67
N TYR A 80 -12.61 -5.18 2.61
CA TYR A 80 -11.34 -5.12 3.32
C TYR A 80 -10.60 -6.44 3.28
N LEU A 81 -9.35 -6.40 2.83
CA LEU A 81 -8.39 -7.49 2.96
C LEU A 81 -7.33 -7.07 3.99
N PRO A 82 -7.32 -7.65 5.20
CA PRO A 82 -6.31 -7.37 6.22
C PRO A 82 -4.96 -8.00 5.88
N GLN A 83 -3.91 -7.52 6.51
CA GLN A 83 -2.55 -8.06 6.39
C GLN A 83 -2.50 -9.54 6.82
N GLU A 84 -3.10 -9.86 7.96
CA GLU A 84 -3.27 -11.23 8.42
C GLU A 84 -4.68 -11.70 8.10
N LEU A 85 -4.78 -12.65 7.19
CA LEU A 85 -6.04 -13.24 6.76
C LEU A 85 -6.20 -14.63 7.36
N GLU A 86 -7.16 -14.78 8.22
CA GLU A 86 -7.63 -16.09 8.68
C GLU A 86 -8.78 -16.57 7.80
N VAL A 87 -8.55 -17.65 7.08
CA VAL A 87 -9.59 -18.39 6.36
C VAL A 87 -9.95 -19.64 7.14
N TYR A 88 -11.21 -20.07 7.12
CA TYR A 88 -11.65 -21.30 7.80
C TYR A 88 -10.91 -22.53 7.26
N PRO A 89 -9.94 -23.12 8.00
CA PRO A 89 -9.00 -24.10 7.43
C PRO A 89 -9.65 -25.39 6.95
N SER A 90 -10.74 -25.80 7.60
CA SER A 90 -11.47 -27.05 7.34
C SER A 90 -12.49 -26.96 6.22
N LEU A 91 -12.95 -25.75 5.89
CA LEU A 91 -13.90 -25.51 4.81
C LEU A 91 -13.19 -25.51 3.45
N THR A 92 -13.93 -25.86 2.41
CA THR A 92 -13.47 -25.62 1.03
C THR A 92 -13.48 -24.11 0.72
N VAL A 93 -12.79 -23.72 -0.35
CA VAL A 93 -12.81 -22.32 -0.82
C VAL A 93 -14.26 -21.89 -1.04
N ARG A 94 -15.04 -22.69 -1.78
CA ARG A 94 -16.46 -22.40 -2.08
C ARG A 94 -17.30 -22.31 -0.82
N ASP A 95 -17.23 -23.30 0.06
CA ASP A 95 -18.04 -23.34 1.29
C ASP A 95 -17.76 -22.12 2.19
N SER A 96 -16.49 -21.70 2.31
CA SER A 96 -16.12 -20.55 3.10
C SER A 96 -16.67 -19.24 2.50
N LEU A 97 -16.63 -19.08 1.18
CA LEU A 97 -17.18 -17.91 0.50
C LEU A 97 -18.71 -17.88 0.56
N GLU A 98 -19.38 -19.01 0.38
CA GLU A 98 -20.83 -19.10 0.54
C GLU A 98 -21.27 -18.80 1.98
N TYR A 99 -20.53 -19.29 2.97
CA TYR A 99 -20.80 -19.00 4.37
C TYR A 99 -20.71 -17.49 4.64
N LEU A 100 -19.63 -16.85 4.20
CA LEU A 100 -19.41 -15.40 4.38
C LEU A 100 -20.43 -14.56 3.61
N GLY A 101 -20.78 -14.96 2.39
CA GLY A 101 -21.82 -14.30 1.61
C GLY A 101 -23.18 -14.33 2.28
N ARG A 102 -23.56 -15.46 2.90
CA ARG A 102 -24.80 -15.59 3.69
C ARG A 102 -24.77 -14.71 4.94
N MET A 103 -23.63 -14.69 5.65
CA MET A 103 -23.45 -13.81 6.82
C MET A 103 -23.59 -12.33 6.46
N SER A 104 -23.19 -11.97 5.23
CA SER A 104 -23.32 -10.61 4.70
C SER A 104 -24.72 -10.31 4.12
N GLY A 105 -25.68 -11.25 4.22
CA GLY A 105 -27.05 -11.06 3.74
C GLY A 105 -27.22 -11.14 2.21
N ILE A 106 -26.24 -11.67 1.48
CA ILE A 106 -26.33 -11.80 0.03
C ILE A 106 -27.30 -12.96 -0.32
N PRO A 107 -28.32 -12.74 -1.17
CA PRO A 107 -29.20 -13.79 -1.64
C PRO A 107 -28.42 -14.94 -2.29
N LYS A 108 -28.84 -16.19 -2.03
CA LYS A 108 -28.11 -17.41 -2.40
C LYS A 108 -27.71 -17.49 -3.88
N ASN A 109 -28.64 -17.15 -4.78
CA ASN A 109 -28.40 -17.14 -6.23
C ASN A 109 -27.34 -16.09 -6.61
N ILE A 110 -27.49 -14.86 -6.14
CA ILE A 110 -26.53 -13.77 -6.39
C ILE A 110 -25.16 -14.12 -5.80
N CYS A 111 -25.11 -14.67 -4.59
CA CYS A 111 -23.86 -15.08 -3.95
C CYS A 111 -23.12 -16.14 -4.81
N LYS A 112 -23.83 -17.13 -5.33
CA LYS A 112 -23.25 -18.16 -6.19
C LYS A 112 -22.64 -17.55 -7.46
N ASP A 113 -23.40 -16.71 -8.17
CA ASP A 113 -22.95 -16.10 -9.43
C ASP A 113 -21.71 -15.22 -9.19
N ARG A 114 -21.68 -14.44 -8.08
CA ARG A 114 -20.53 -13.63 -7.70
C ARG A 114 -19.30 -14.48 -7.33
N ILE A 115 -19.50 -15.57 -6.59
CA ILE A 115 -18.41 -16.49 -6.25
C ILE A 115 -17.81 -17.07 -7.53
N ASP A 116 -18.64 -17.58 -8.46
CA ASP A 116 -18.15 -18.13 -9.71
C ASP A 116 -17.36 -17.09 -10.51
N TYR A 117 -17.90 -15.89 -10.66
CA TYR A 117 -17.24 -14.78 -11.36
C TYR A 117 -15.88 -14.41 -10.74
N TYR A 118 -15.83 -14.21 -9.41
CA TYR A 118 -14.58 -13.79 -8.77
C TYR A 118 -13.57 -14.93 -8.65
N LEU A 119 -13.99 -16.19 -8.51
CA LEU A 119 -13.06 -17.33 -8.54
C LEU A 119 -12.42 -17.49 -9.92
N GLU A 120 -13.16 -17.23 -11.00
CA GLU A 120 -12.61 -17.21 -12.35
C GLU A 120 -11.62 -16.07 -12.52
N LYS A 121 -11.99 -14.82 -12.18
CA LYS A 121 -11.13 -13.64 -12.24
C LYS A 121 -9.82 -13.80 -11.44
N THR A 122 -9.87 -14.46 -10.29
CA THR A 122 -8.69 -14.70 -9.44
C THR A 122 -7.93 -15.99 -9.77
N GLY A 123 -8.35 -16.75 -10.80
CA GLY A 123 -7.72 -18.02 -11.19
C GLY A 123 -7.82 -19.11 -10.11
N LEU A 124 -8.92 -19.12 -9.34
CA LEU A 124 -9.18 -20.09 -8.28
C LEU A 124 -10.31 -21.07 -8.57
N ILE A 125 -10.96 -20.97 -9.73
CA ILE A 125 -12.14 -21.79 -10.06
C ILE A 125 -11.82 -23.31 -9.94
N ASP A 126 -10.66 -23.75 -10.42
CA ASP A 126 -10.23 -25.16 -10.33
C ASP A 126 -9.84 -25.59 -8.90
N LYS A 127 -9.74 -24.65 -7.99
CA LYS A 127 -9.36 -24.88 -6.59
C LYS A 127 -10.55 -24.74 -5.63
N GLN A 128 -11.74 -24.44 -6.13
CA GLN A 128 -12.92 -24.15 -5.33
C GLN A 128 -13.30 -25.24 -4.32
N ASN A 129 -13.03 -26.52 -4.67
CA ASN A 129 -13.30 -27.68 -3.82
C ASN A 129 -12.14 -28.08 -2.90
N LYS A 130 -10.99 -27.38 -2.98
CA LYS A 130 -9.86 -27.60 -2.04
C LYS A 130 -10.18 -26.97 -0.70
N LYS A 131 -9.73 -27.64 0.38
CA LYS A 131 -9.80 -27.05 1.73
C LYS A 131 -8.82 -25.88 1.84
N ASN A 132 -9.18 -24.83 2.53
CA ASN A 132 -8.36 -23.64 2.68
C ASN A 132 -6.97 -23.92 3.27
N LYS A 133 -6.84 -24.92 4.16
CA LYS A 133 -5.53 -25.34 4.70
C LYS A 133 -4.55 -25.90 3.65
N GLN A 134 -5.05 -26.28 2.48
CA GLN A 134 -4.25 -26.86 1.38
C GLN A 134 -3.79 -25.82 0.36
N LEU A 135 -4.15 -24.55 0.56
CA LEU A 135 -3.80 -23.46 -0.33
C LEU A 135 -2.43 -22.87 0.01
N SER A 136 -1.71 -22.41 -1.02
CA SER A 136 -0.52 -21.55 -0.84
C SER A 136 -0.89 -20.19 -0.23
N GLY A 137 0.09 -19.45 0.26
CA GLY A 137 -0.10 -18.09 0.77
C GLY A 137 -0.78 -17.17 -0.25
N GLY A 138 -0.30 -17.16 -1.49
CA GLY A 138 -0.89 -16.39 -2.57
C GLY A 138 -2.32 -16.81 -2.93
N MET A 139 -2.62 -18.11 -2.91
CA MET A 139 -4.00 -18.59 -3.10
C MET A 139 -4.92 -18.12 -1.97
N LYS A 140 -4.49 -18.20 -0.71
CA LYS A 140 -5.26 -17.69 0.44
C LYS A 140 -5.52 -16.20 0.30
N ARG A 141 -4.50 -15.43 -0.13
CA ARG A 141 -4.64 -13.99 -0.36
C ARG A 141 -5.69 -13.68 -1.42
N ARG A 142 -5.71 -14.45 -2.53
CA ARG A 142 -6.74 -14.33 -3.58
C ARG A 142 -8.13 -14.71 -3.09
N VAL A 143 -8.26 -15.73 -2.23
CA VAL A 143 -9.54 -16.04 -1.56
C VAL A 143 -10.02 -14.85 -0.72
N GLY A 144 -9.12 -14.22 0.03
CA GLY A 144 -9.42 -13.00 0.79
C GLY A 144 -9.88 -11.83 -0.08
N LEU A 145 -9.28 -11.64 -1.26
CA LEU A 145 -9.76 -10.66 -2.23
C LEU A 145 -11.18 -10.98 -2.71
N VAL A 146 -11.46 -12.23 -3.05
CA VAL A 146 -12.83 -12.66 -3.41
C VAL A 146 -13.80 -12.36 -2.28
N GLN A 147 -13.45 -12.71 -1.04
CA GLN A 147 -14.24 -12.41 0.16
C GLN A 147 -14.55 -10.91 0.27
N ALA A 148 -13.53 -10.05 0.13
CA ALA A 148 -13.68 -8.61 0.23
C ALA A 148 -14.57 -8.02 -0.88
N LEU A 149 -14.70 -8.71 -2.02
CA LEU A 149 -15.46 -8.28 -3.20
C LEU A 149 -16.86 -8.86 -3.30
N LEU A 150 -17.24 -9.83 -2.46
CA LEU A 150 -18.56 -10.51 -2.56
C LEU A 150 -19.75 -9.55 -2.50
N ASN A 151 -19.66 -8.46 -1.75
CA ASN A 151 -20.69 -7.43 -1.67
C ASN A 151 -20.61 -6.36 -2.78
N GLU A 152 -19.68 -6.52 -3.74
CA GLU A 152 -19.42 -5.54 -4.80
C GLU A 152 -19.21 -4.12 -4.26
N PRO A 153 -18.34 -3.95 -3.26
CA PRO A 153 -18.13 -2.66 -2.62
C PRO A 153 -17.53 -1.66 -3.61
N PRO A 154 -17.93 -0.38 -3.56
CA PRO A 154 -17.32 0.67 -4.37
C PRO A 154 -15.89 1.02 -3.95
N ILE A 155 -15.48 0.65 -2.75
CA ILE A 155 -14.15 0.89 -2.19
C ILE A 155 -13.56 -0.45 -1.76
N LEU A 156 -12.33 -0.73 -2.20
CA LEU A 156 -11.54 -1.88 -1.79
C LEU A 156 -10.30 -1.39 -1.02
N ILE A 157 -10.15 -1.81 0.21
CA ILE A 157 -8.99 -1.52 1.06
C ILE A 157 -8.19 -2.81 1.24
N VAL A 158 -6.89 -2.76 0.96
CA VAL A 158 -6.03 -3.95 0.95
C VAL A 158 -4.72 -3.66 1.70
N ASP A 159 -4.52 -4.33 2.81
CA ASP A 159 -3.36 -4.10 3.67
C ASP A 159 -2.25 -5.12 3.35
N GLU A 160 -1.09 -4.62 2.87
CA GLU A 160 0.11 -5.40 2.52
C GLU A 160 -0.20 -6.63 1.62
N PRO A 161 -0.85 -6.47 0.45
CA PRO A 161 -1.38 -7.60 -0.32
C PRO A 161 -0.33 -8.58 -0.84
N THR A 162 0.89 -8.14 -1.02
CA THR A 162 1.99 -8.86 -1.70
C THR A 162 3.05 -9.39 -0.74
N THR A 163 2.96 -9.03 0.54
CA THR A 163 3.94 -9.42 1.56
C THR A 163 4.00 -10.95 1.75
N GLY A 164 5.22 -11.50 1.70
CA GLY A 164 5.45 -12.93 1.86
C GLY A 164 5.08 -13.80 0.66
N LEU A 165 4.78 -13.18 -0.49
CA LEU A 165 4.50 -13.89 -1.74
C LEU A 165 5.74 -13.98 -2.63
N ASP A 166 5.80 -15.05 -3.42
CA ASP A 166 6.78 -15.17 -4.50
C ASP A 166 6.50 -14.17 -5.64
N PRO A 167 7.50 -13.90 -6.52
CA PRO A 167 7.36 -12.88 -7.57
C PRO A 167 6.17 -13.10 -8.52
N GLU A 168 5.87 -14.34 -8.86
CA GLU A 168 4.76 -14.68 -9.77
C GLU A 168 3.40 -14.35 -9.12
N GLU A 169 3.22 -14.71 -7.85
CA GLU A 169 1.99 -14.42 -7.11
C GLU A 169 1.82 -12.91 -6.85
N ARG A 170 2.93 -12.16 -6.63
CA ARG A 170 2.89 -10.68 -6.53
C ARG A 170 2.34 -10.06 -7.81
N ILE A 171 2.84 -10.48 -8.98
CA ILE A 171 2.35 -9.98 -10.27
C ILE A 171 0.85 -10.24 -10.41
N LYS A 172 0.38 -11.45 -10.07
CA LYS A 172 -1.06 -11.79 -10.15
C LYS A 172 -1.90 -10.88 -9.26
N ILE A 173 -1.47 -10.64 -8.02
CA ILE A 173 -2.20 -9.75 -7.09
C ILE A 173 -2.21 -8.31 -7.62
N ARG A 174 -1.06 -7.78 -8.08
CA ARG A 174 -0.97 -6.42 -8.64
C ARG A 174 -1.93 -6.24 -9.83
N ASN A 175 -1.93 -7.18 -10.76
CA ASN A 175 -2.83 -7.12 -11.92
C ASN A 175 -4.31 -7.13 -11.49
N LEU A 176 -4.68 -7.95 -10.50
CA LEU A 176 -6.04 -7.94 -9.95
C LEU A 176 -6.42 -6.60 -9.33
N LEU A 177 -5.49 -5.95 -8.61
CA LEU A 177 -5.75 -4.61 -8.05
C LEU A 177 -5.94 -3.57 -9.15
N VAL A 178 -5.17 -3.66 -10.25
CA VAL A 178 -5.33 -2.79 -11.43
C VAL A 178 -6.72 -3.00 -12.05
N ASP A 179 -7.11 -4.24 -12.34
CA ASP A 179 -8.42 -4.57 -12.92
C ASP A 179 -9.58 -4.04 -12.04
N PHE A 180 -9.46 -4.18 -10.71
CA PHE A 180 -10.49 -3.69 -9.80
C PHE A 180 -10.51 -2.16 -9.70
N GLY A 181 -9.36 -1.50 -9.87
CA GLY A 181 -9.23 -0.05 -9.86
C GLY A 181 -9.91 0.67 -11.03
N GLU A 182 -10.16 0.00 -12.14
CA GLU A 182 -10.88 0.58 -13.28
C GLU A 182 -12.30 1.03 -12.91
N THR A 183 -12.96 0.26 -12.07
CA THR A 183 -14.38 0.49 -11.72
C THR A 183 -14.60 0.97 -10.28
N ARG A 184 -13.63 0.77 -9.38
CA ARG A 184 -13.71 1.03 -7.95
C ARG A 184 -12.61 1.97 -7.48
N THR A 185 -12.72 2.43 -6.24
CA THR A 185 -11.58 3.02 -5.53
C THR A 185 -10.83 1.90 -4.83
N VAL A 186 -9.55 1.73 -5.14
CA VAL A 186 -8.67 0.75 -4.50
C VAL A 186 -7.62 1.50 -3.69
N ILE A 187 -7.51 1.19 -2.41
CA ILE A 187 -6.46 1.69 -1.53
C ILE A 187 -5.65 0.49 -1.08
N PHE A 188 -4.36 0.48 -1.36
CA PHE A 188 -3.51 -0.59 -0.86
C PHE A 188 -2.28 -0.03 -0.15
N SER A 189 -1.91 -0.67 0.96
CA SER A 189 -0.66 -0.36 1.66
C SER A 189 0.45 -1.28 1.20
N THR A 190 1.67 -0.77 1.21
CA THR A 190 2.87 -1.56 1.00
C THR A 190 4.10 -0.85 1.56
N HIS A 191 5.16 -1.60 1.84
CA HIS A 191 6.52 -1.09 2.04
C HIS A 191 7.41 -1.39 0.82
N VAL A 192 6.86 -2.01 -0.22
CA VAL A 192 7.57 -2.40 -1.45
C VAL A 192 7.32 -1.37 -2.54
N ILE A 193 8.35 -0.59 -2.87
CA ILE A 193 8.28 0.52 -3.84
C ILE A 193 7.87 0.02 -5.23
N GLU A 194 8.33 -1.16 -5.63
CA GLU A 194 8.00 -1.77 -6.91
C GLU A 194 6.50 -2.05 -7.09
N ASP A 195 5.79 -2.37 -5.99
CA ASP A 195 4.34 -2.57 -6.05
C ASP A 195 3.61 -1.26 -6.37
N ILE A 196 4.09 -0.12 -5.82
CA ILE A 196 3.58 1.21 -6.15
C ILE A 196 3.83 1.54 -7.63
N ALA A 197 5.08 1.41 -8.07
CA ALA A 197 5.49 1.75 -9.43
C ALA A 197 4.70 0.99 -10.51
N SER A 198 4.29 -0.25 -10.20
CA SER A 198 3.61 -1.15 -11.15
C SER A 198 2.08 -1.06 -11.09
N THR A 199 1.49 -0.38 -10.08
CA THR A 199 0.06 -0.54 -9.80
C THR A 199 -0.70 0.80 -9.81
N CYS A 200 -0.10 1.89 -9.39
CA CYS A 200 -0.82 3.17 -9.26
C CYS A 200 -0.01 4.37 -9.76
N ASN A 201 -0.72 5.47 -10.06
CA ASN A 201 -0.10 6.74 -10.42
C ASN A 201 -0.11 7.74 -9.25
N LYS A 202 -0.97 7.54 -8.24
CA LYS A 202 -1.09 8.40 -7.06
C LYS A 202 -0.71 7.63 -5.81
N LEU A 203 0.06 8.26 -4.93
CA LEU A 203 0.48 7.67 -3.68
C LEU A 203 0.52 8.67 -2.53
N GLY A 204 0.41 8.14 -1.32
CA GLY A 204 0.79 8.80 -0.09
C GLY A 204 2.01 8.11 0.52
N ILE A 205 2.96 8.89 1.05
CA ILE A 205 4.08 8.35 1.83
C ILE A 205 3.85 8.67 3.29
N MET A 206 3.82 7.64 4.12
CA MET A 206 3.66 7.79 5.57
C MET A 206 4.97 7.52 6.30
N GLN A 207 5.29 8.36 7.28
CA GLN A 207 6.42 8.22 8.19
C GLN A 207 6.01 8.63 9.61
N LYS A 208 6.25 7.76 10.61
CA LYS A 208 5.97 8.05 12.04
C LYS A 208 4.59 8.68 12.30
N GLY A 209 3.55 8.16 11.65
CA GLY A 209 2.17 8.66 11.79
C GLY A 209 1.81 9.89 10.97
N ASN A 210 2.75 10.47 10.23
CA ASN A 210 2.56 11.62 9.39
C ASN A 210 2.48 11.25 7.91
N LEU A 211 1.70 12.02 7.14
CA LEU A 211 1.69 11.93 5.68
C LEU A 211 2.70 12.95 5.15
N ILE A 212 3.87 12.47 4.71
CA ILE A 212 4.98 13.34 4.29
C ILE A 212 4.96 13.68 2.80
N PHE A 213 4.23 12.90 2.01
CA PHE A 213 3.95 13.17 0.60
C PHE A 213 2.54 12.68 0.24
N ASN A 214 1.86 13.42 -0.63
CA ASN A 214 0.60 13.01 -1.22
C ASN A 214 0.46 13.65 -2.61
N GLY A 215 0.55 12.83 -3.66
CA GLY A 215 0.53 13.33 -5.03
C GLY A 215 0.71 12.24 -6.08
N GLU A 216 1.03 12.66 -7.29
CA GLU A 216 1.37 11.74 -8.38
C GLU A 216 2.82 11.27 -8.27
N ILE A 217 3.11 10.06 -8.78
CA ILE A 217 4.48 9.53 -8.87
C ILE A 217 5.38 10.48 -9.65
N SER A 218 4.87 11.08 -10.72
CA SER A 218 5.58 12.07 -11.53
C SER A 218 6.06 13.28 -10.72
N GLU A 219 5.25 13.76 -9.77
CA GLU A 219 5.62 14.87 -8.86
C GLU A 219 6.72 14.43 -7.89
N LEU A 220 6.62 13.21 -7.35
CA LEU A 220 7.63 12.67 -6.45
C LEU A 220 8.99 12.53 -7.15
N LEU A 221 9.00 11.98 -8.39
CA LEU A 221 10.21 11.89 -9.21
C LEU A 221 10.82 13.26 -9.50
N LYS A 222 9.98 14.24 -9.86
CA LYS A 222 10.42 15.62 -10.12
C LYS A 222 11.07 16.27 -8.90
N ASN A 223 10.58 16.00 -7.70
CA ASN A 223 11.16 16.53 -6.46
C ASN A 223 12.60 16.05 -6.24
N ALA A 224 12.94 14.84 -6.69
CA ALA A 224 14.29 14.29 -6.59
C ALA A 224 15.16 14.60 -7.83
N GLU A 225 14.59 15.20 -8.87
CA GLU A 225 15.31 15.64 -10.07
C GLU A 225 16.43 16.60 -9.65
N ASN A 226 17.64 16.40 -10.17
CA ASN A 226 18.85 17.14 -9.79
C ASN A 226 19.51 16.78 -8.44
N HIS A 227 18.96 15.84 -7.68
CA HIS A 227 19.52 15.39 -6.41
C HIS A 227 20.08 13.96 -6.46
N VAL A 228 20.03 13.30 -7.63
CA VAL A 228 20.51 11.94 -7.85
C VAL A 228 21.71 11.93 -8.81
N TRP A 229 22.79 11.30 -8.38
CA TRP A 229 24.09 11.35 -9.05
C TRP A 229 24.67 9.95 -9.23
N ASN A 230 25.27 9.68 -10.38
CA ASN A 230 26.13 8.53 -10.62
C ASN A 230 27.58 8.95 -10.40
N CYS A 231 28.26 8.29 -9.51
CA CYS A 231 29.68 8.53 -9.20
C CYS A 231 30.46 7.23 -9.37
N LEU A 232 31.57 7.31 -10.09
CA LEU A 232 32.49 6.19 -10.23
C LEU A 232 33.47 6.22 -9.05
N ILE A 233 33.50 5.14 -8.29
CA ILE A 233 34.29 5.01 -7.07
C ILE A 233 35.32 3.92 -7.25
N THR A 234 36.57 4.20 -6.84
CA THR A 234 37.70 3.29 -7.04
C THR A 234 38.02 2.45 -5.81
N ASN A 235 37.60 2.90 -4.63
CA ASN A 235 37.87 2.20 -3.38
C ASN A 235 36.76 2.42 -2.31
N GLU A 236 36.68 1.52 -1.33
CA GLU A 236 35.67 1.55 -0.27
C GLU A 236 35.79 2.75 0.68
N LYS A 237 37.00 3.36 0.82
CA LYS A 237 37.18 4.53 1.70
C LYS A 237 36.39 5.73 1.18
N GLU A 238 36.35 5.92 -0.15
CA GLU A 238 35.55 6.97 -0.78
C GLU A 238 34.05 6.79 -0.50
N ILE A 239 33.57 5.53 -0.47
CA ILE A 239 32.19 5.23 -0.12
C ILE A 239 31.87 5.69 1.31
N LEU A 240 32.76 5.39 2.26
CA LEU A 240 32.61 5.81 3.66
C LEU A 240 32.62 7.34 3.82
N GLU A 241 33.42 8.04 3.06
CA GLU A 241 33.44 9.50 3.05
C GLU A 241 32.13 10.09 2.52
N LEU A 242 31.66 9.60 1.38
CA LEU A 242 30.41 10.04 0.77
C LEU A 242 29.19 9.74 1.65
N SER A 243 29.15 8.60 2.33
CA SER A 243 28.04 8.22 3.21
C SER A 243 27.85 9.12 4.44
N ARG A 244 28.81 9.99 4.75
CA ARG A 244 28.70 10.95 5.87
C ARG A 244 27.76 12.12 5.58
N TYR A 245 27.57 12.48 4.31
CA TYR A 245 26.77 13.63 3.90
C TYR A 245 25.76 13.35 2.77
N ALA A 246 25.82 12.15 2.21
CA ALA A 246 24.97 11.73 1.12
C ALA A 246 24.38 10.33 1.38
N THR A 247 23.22 10.04 0.82
CA THR A 247 22.59 8.72 0.88
C THR A 247 22.99 7.91 -0.34
N ILE A 248 23.48 6.69 -0.13
CA ILE A 248 23.82 5.77 -1.22
C ILE A 248 22.57 4.93 -1.52
N SER A 249 21.99 5.07 -2.72
CA SER A 249 20.81 4.30 -3.11
C SER A 249 21.17 2.97 -3.78
N SER A 250 22.26 2.92 -4.54
CA SER A 250 22.70 1.64 -5.14
C SER A 250 24.20 1.59 -5.38
N LYS A 251 24.72 0.36 -5.51
CA LYS A 251 26.11 0.06 -5.90
C LYS A 251 26.13 -1.04 -6.94
N GLN A 252 26.89 -0.85 -8.00
CA GLN A 252 27.05 -1.85 -9.08
C GLN A 252 28.53 -1.95 -9.45
N TYR A 253 29.02 -3.17 -9.65
CA TYR A 253 30.36 -3.39 -10.19
C TYR A 253 30.34 -3.32 -11.73
N VAL A 254 31.08 -2.37 -12.29
CA VAL A 254 31.17 -2.15 -13.74
C VAL A 254 32.65 -2.03 -14.12
N ASN A 255 33.16 -2.95 -14.93
CA ASN A 255 34.53 -2.93 -15.47
C ASN A 255 35.62 -2.73 -14.40
N GLY A 256 35.49 -3.38 -13.24
CA GLY A 256 36.48 -3.31 -12.16
C GLY A 256 36.36 -2.09 -11.23
N ASN A 257 35.44 -1.18 -11.50
CA ASN A 257 35.11 -0.03 -10.65
C ASN A 257 33.72 -0.19 -10.03
N ILE A 258 33.44 0.62 -9.01
CA ILE A 258 32.13 0.64 -8.34
C ILE A 258 31.35 1.88 -8.83
N MET A 259 30.33 1.65 -9.65
CA MET A 259 29.35 2.67 -9.97
C MET A 259 28.39 2.80 -8.79
N THR A 260 28.32 3.98 -8.20
CA THR A 260 27.49 4.25 -7.02
C THR A 260 26.47 5.32 -7.35
N LYS A 261 25.19 5.04 -7.09
CA LYS A 261 24.14 6.03 -7.19
C LYS A 261 23.94 6.70 -5.83
N ILE A 262 23.93 8.02 -5.85
CA ILE A 262 24.03 8.85 -4.65
C ILE A 262 22.94 9.92 -4.66
N ILE A 263 22.27 10.10 -3.52
CA ILE A 263 21.28 11.15 -3.27
C ILE A 263 21.92 12.23 -2.42
N SER A 264 22.01 13.46 -2.95
CA SER A 264 22.65 14.59 -2.30
C SER A 264 22.05 15.91 -2.77
N GLU A 265 21.93 16.90 -1.86
CA GLU A 265 21.46 18.27 -2.18
C GLU A 265 22.39 18.94 -3.22
N GLU A 266 23.70 18.79 -3.03
CA GLU A 266 24.71 19.31 -3.93
C GLU A 266 25.40 18.18 -4.67
N LYS A 267 26.06 18.51 -5.79
CA LYS A 267 26.86 17.56 -6.54
C LYS A 267 27.99 17.02 -5.67
N PRO A 268 28.04 15.70 -5.38
CA PRO A 268 28.98 15.14 -4.39
C PRO A 268 30.44 15.32 -4.75
N ARG A 269 30.77 15.20 -6.05
CA ARG A 269 32.14 15.34 -6.61
C ARG A 269 32.06 15.87 -8.03
N ILE A 270 33.15 16.47 -8.51
CA ILE A 270 33.21 17.10 -9.84
C ILE A 270 32.99 16.11 -10.98
N ASP A 271 33.40 14.86 -10.81
CA ASP A 271 33.30 13.76 -11.78
C ASP A 271 31.97 12.99 -11.73
N CYS A 272 31.12 13.26 -10.72
CA CYS A 272 29.79 12.68 -10.69
C CYS A 272 28.90 13.29 -11.79
N ILE A 273 28.06 12.47 -12.41
CA ILE A 273 27.09 12.88 -13.44
C ILE A 273 25.65 12.71 -12.92
N ARG A 274 24.73 13.49 -13.42
CA ARG A 274 23.31 13.31 -13.08
C ARG A 274 22.83 11.94 -13.50
N ALA A 275 22.06 11.30 -12.63
CA ALA A 275 21.46 10.00 -12.88
C ALA A 275 19.97 10.16 -13.21
N GLU A 276 19.42 9.21 -13.95
CA GLU A 276 17.98 9.04 -14.08
C GLU A 276 17.38 8.66 -12.72
N VAL A 277 16.32 9.37 -12.31
CA VAL A 277 15.69 9.20 -11.02
C VAL A 277 14.71 8.03 -11.06
N THR A 278 14.89 7.06 -10.20
CA THR A 278 13.91 5.99 -9.97
C THR A 278 12.96 6.35 -8.83
N LEU A 279 11.84 5.62 -8.72
CA LEU A 279 10.90 5.82 -7.60
C LEU A 279 11.57 5.55 -6.24
N GLU A 280 12.51 4.59 -6.18
CA GLU A 280 13.28 4.30 -4.98
C GLU A 280 14.18 5.47 -4.59
N ASP A 281 14.87 6.10 -5.56
CA ASP A 281 15.68 7.28 -5.30
C ASP A 281 14.83 8.45 -4.78
N ALA A 282 13.68 8.67 -5.41
CA ALA A 282 12.76 9.74 -5.01
C ALA A 282 12.16 9.50 -3.60
N TYR A 283 11.82 8.26 -3.28
CA TYR A 283 11.39 7.88 -1.93
C TYR A 283 12.48 8.14 -0.89
N LEU A 284 13.71 7.68 -1.13
CA LEU A 284 14.84 7.90 -0.23
C LEU A 284 15.17 9.39 -0.06
N TYR A 285 15.08 10.18 -1.15
CA TYR A 285 15.23 11.63 -1.07
C TYR A 285 14.18 12.27 -0.16
N MET A 286 12.91 11.91 -0.33
CA MET A 286 11.81 12.43 0.48
C MET A 286 11.97 12.06 1.96
N MET A 287 12.38 10.84 2.26
CA MET A 287 12.64 10.36 3.62
C MET A 287 13.76 11.19 4.29
N LYS A 288 14.87 11.41 3.57
CA LYS A 288 15.99 12.24 4.05
C LYS A 288 15.55 13.68 4.34
N MET A 289 14.76 14.29 3.45
CA MET A 289 14.26 15.65 3.64
C MET A 289 13.34 15.77 4.85
N TYR A 290 12.51 14.75 5.09
CA TYR A 290 11.66 14.70 6.27
C TYR A 290 12.49 14.62 7.56
N GLU A 291 13.51 13.74 7.63
CA GLU A 291 14.37 13.61 8.79
C GLU A 291 15.14 14.90 9.13
N ILE A 292 15.63 15.62 8.12
CA ILE A 292 16.31 16.92 8.31
C ILE A 292 15.36 17.96 8.90
N ASN A 293 14.08 17.95 8.50
CA ASN A 293 13.07 18.89 8.97
C ASN A 293 12.52 18.52 10.36
N ASP A 294 12.47 17.21 10.71
CA ASP A 294 12.00 16.70 12.01
C ASP A 294 12.98 16.99 13.16
N VAL A 295 14.27 17.24 12.84
CA VAL A 295 15.35 17.56 13.81
C VAL A 295 15.49 19.08 14.08
N ARG A 296 14.86 19.92 13.26
CA ARG A 296 14.85 21.40 13.43
C ARG A 296 13.63 21.86 14.19
#